data_bf4d5b1a42975ecdb0798c12a6bf1a81
#
_entry.id   bf4d5b1a42975ecdb0798c12a6bf1a81
#
_cell.length_a   1.000
_cell.length_b   1.000
_cell.length_c   1.000
_cell.angle_alpha   90.00
_cell.angle_beta   90.00
_cell.angle_gamma   90.00
#
_symmetry.space_group_name_H-M   'P 1'
#
loop_
_entity.id
_entity.type
_entity.pdbx_description
1 polymer ?
#
loop_
_entity_poly.entity_id
_entity_poly.type
_entity_poly.pdbx_seq_one_letter_code
_entity_poly.pdbx_strand_id
1 'polypeptide(L)'
;MKLVIPGGTGQIGSVVARAFGKEGHEVVVLGRTPDAARAARTPRPMQGVARIVAWDGATLGEWAREVDGADVVLNLAGRSVNCRYGPTNRAAMVDSRVRSTRLVGEAIARAARPPRVWLQASTATIYAHRYDAPNDEATGILGGGEPGSPEKWDFSIEVAKAWERTLAEAATPRTRKVALRSAMTMSPDRGGIFDTLLALVRRGLGGTSGDGRQYVSWIHERDFVRALHWLIEHDDVDGAVNVAAPGPLPNAEFMRELRKAWGAPIGLPASEWMLAIGAVLMRTETELILKSRRVVPGRLLAGGFTFEFGEWSAAARDLCDAWRRESRERRGA
;
A
#
# COMPACT_ATOMS: atom_id res chain seq x y z
N MET A 1 11.84 -18.26 -7.88
CA MET A 1 12.56 -17.06 -7.36
C MET A 1 12.56 -17.07 -5.83
N LYS A 2 13.60 -16.50 -5.22
CA LYS A 2 13.62 -16.17 -3.79
C LYS A 2 13.23 -14.70 -3.60
N LEU A 3 12.13 -14.47 -2.89
CA LEU A 3 11.60 -13.13 -2.58
C LEU A 3 11.75 -12.85 -1.07
N VAL A 4 12.45 -11.78 -0.72
CA VAL A 4 12.58 -11.32 0.67
C VAL A 4 11.68 -10.11 0.88
N ILE A 5 10.80 -10.18 1.90
CA ILE A 5 9.78 -9.14 2.17
C ILE A 5 9.95 -8.55 3.56
N PRO A 6 10.81 -7.51 3.74
CA PRO A 6 10.82 -6.70 4.95
C PRO A 6 9.44 -6.07 5.21
N GLY A 7 8.87 -6.28 6.41
CA GLY A 7 7.51 -5.83 6.72
C GLY A 7 6.40 -6.71 6.12
N GLY A 8 6.72 -7.89 5.61
CA GLY A 8 5.78 -8.81 4.97
C GLY A 8 4.65 -9.35 5.86
N THR A 9 4.72 -9.13 7.18
CA THR A 9 3.63 -9.48 8.12
C THR A 9 2.47 -8.48 8.10
N GLY A 10 2.58 -7.37 7.33
CA GLY A 10 1.50 -6.41 7.10
C GLY A 10 0.46 -6.92 6.10
N GLN A 11 -0.63 -6.16 5.90
CA GLN A 11 -1.71 -6.54 4.99
C GLN A 11 -1.22 -6.78 3.55
N ILE A 12 -0.53 -5.81 2.95
CA ILE A 12 0.00 -5.95 1.57
C ILE A 12 1.02 -7.08 1.50
N GLY A 13 1.90 -7.19 2.50
CA GLY A 13 2.88 -8.26 2.56
C GLY A 13 2.24 -9.65 2.61
N SER A 14 1.13 -9.82 3.34
CA SER A 14 0.37 -11.07 3.38
C SER A 14 -0.27 -11.42 2.05
N VAL A 15 -0.80 -10.42 1.32
CA VAL A 15 -1.34 -10.61 -0.04
C VAL A 15 -0.26 -11.11 -0.99
N VAL A 16 0.89 -10.43 -1.01
CA VAL A 16 2.03 -10.78 -1.87
C VAL A 16 2.59 -12.15 -1.52
N ALA A 17 2.84 -12.41 -0.23
CA ALA A 17 3.40 -13.67 0.24
C ALA A 17 2.49 -14.85 -0.14
N ARG A 18 1.18 -14.68 -0.02
CA ARG A 18 0.18 -15.69 -0.41
C ARG A 18 0.20 -15.96 -1.92
N ALA A 19 0.30 -14.91 -2.74
CA ALA A 19 0.30 -15.03 -4.19
C ALA A 19 1.57 -15.71 -4.69
N PHE A 20 2.73 -15.16 -4.37
CA PHE A 20 4.03 -15.70 -4.81
C PHE A 20 4.28 -17.13 -4.27
N GLY A 21 3.88 -17.39 -3.03
CA GLY A 21 4.02 -18.72 -2.46
C GLY A 21 3.14 -19.78 -3.14
N LYS A 22 1.92 -19.43 -3.58
CA LYS A 22 1.06 -20.33 -4.38
C LYS A 22 1.66 -20.65 -5.75
N GLU A 23 2.45 -19.74 -6.29
CA GLU A 23 3.18 -19.93 -7.54
C GLU A 23 4.48 -20.72 -7.38
N GLY A 24 4.78 -21.20 -6.16
CA GLY A 24 5.96 -22.02 -5.88
C GLY A 24 7.24 -21.22 -5.64
N HIS A 25 7.14 -19.91 -5.40
CA HIS A 25 8.32 -19.09 -5.08
C HIS A 25 8.72 -19.26 -3.62
N GLU A 26 10.02 -19.14 -3.33
CA GLU A 26 10.54 -19.10 -1.96
C GLU A 26 10.30 -17.70 -1.37
N VAL A 27 9.33 -17.57 -0.48
CA VAL A 27 9.00 -16.31 0.17
C VAL A 27 9.55 -16.27 1.59
N VAL A 28 10.46 -15.35 1.86
CA VAL A 28 11.02 -15.08 3.18
C VAL A 28 10.47 -13.75 3.69
N VAL A 29 9.74 -13.80 4.80
CA VAL A 29 9.15 -12.61 5.41
C VAL A 29 10.01 -12.15 6.58
N LEU A 30 10.39 -10.88 6.59
CA LEU A 30 11.06 -10.26 7.75
C LEU A 30 10.03 -9.52 8.60
N GLY A 31 9.94 -9.87 9.89
CA GLY A 31 8.95 -9.30 10.81
C GLY A 31 9.48 -9.15 12.24
N ARG A 32 8.88 -8.23 13.01
CA ARG A 32 9.30 -7.91 14.38
C ARG A 32 9.06 -9.01 15.40
N THR A 33 8.18 -9.95 15.11
CA THR A 33 7.87 -11.07 16.00
C THR A 33 7.77 -12.33 15.16
N PRO A 34 8.63 -13.33 15.34
CA PRO A 34 8.51 -14.63 14.68
C PRO A 34 7.33 -15.45 15.23
N ASP A 35 6.68 -14.98 16.30
CA ASP A 35 5.71 -15.73 17.09
C ASP A 35 4.45 -16.15 16.35
N ALA A 36 4.10 -17.43 16.54
CA ALA A 36 2.81 -18.03 16.17
C ALA A 36 1.58 -17.23 16.67
N ALA A 37 1.72 -16.46 17.76
CA ALA A 37 0.66 -15.60 18.30
C ALA A 37 0.29 -14.44 17.37
N ARG A 38 1.18 -14.01 16.47
CA ARG A 38 0.87 -12.98 15.46
C ARG A 38 0.35 -13.60 14.16
N ALA A 39 0.83 -14.78 13.81
CA ALA A 39 0.25 -15.60 12.76
C ALA A 39 -1.23 -15.92 13.05
N ALA A 40 -1.58 -16.11 14.33
CA ALA A 40 -2.96 -16.32 14.78
C ALA A 40 -3.85 -15.04 14.71
N ARG A 41 -3.25 -13.84 14.63
CA ARG A 41 -3.97 -12.55 14.45
C ARG A 41 -4.15 -12.14 12.98
N THR A 42 -3.40 -12.73 12.07
CA THR A 42 -3.66 -12.60 10.64
C THR A 42 -4.82 -13.56 10.30
N PRO A 43 -5.90 -13.07 9.71
CA PRO A 43 -7.11 -13.85 9.44
C PRO A 43 -6.93 -15.02 8.49
N ARG A 44 -5.80 -15.14 7.84
CA ARG A 44 -5.37 -16.31 7.05
C ARG A 44 -3.99 -16.75 7.50
N PRO A 45 -3.74 -18.07 7.63
CA PRO A 45 -2.38 -18.56 7.73
C PRO A 45 -1.56 -17.93 6.61
N MET A 46 -0.32 -17.54 6.88
CA MET A 46 0.59 -17.05 5.83
C MET A 46 0.97 -18.24 4.93
N GLN A 47 -0.02 -18.71 4.16
CA GLN A 47 0.16 -19.79 3.19
C GLN A 47 1.16 -19.33 2.14
N GLY A 48 2.10 -20.18 1.78
CA GLY A 48 3.11 -19.87 0.80
C GLY A 48 4.35 -19.16 1.33
N VAL A 49 4.45 -18.91 2.64
CA VAL A 49 5.66 -18.38 3.27
C VAL A 49 6.60 -19.53 3.61
N ALA A 50 7.81 -19.53 3.05
CA ALA A 50 8.82 -20.52 3.36
C ALA A 50 9.29 -20.39 4.81
N ARG A 51 9.54 -19.15 5.26
CA ARG A 51 9.89 -18.86 6.65
C ARG A 51 9.67 -17.39 7.02
N ILE A 52 9.50 -17.15 8.33
CA ILE A 52 9.48 -15.82 8.93
C ILE A 52 10.76 -15.66 9.72
N VAL A 53 11.50 -14.58 9.43
CA VAL A 53 12.77 -14.27 10.09
C VAL A 53 12.58 -13.02 10.95
N ALA A 54 13.13 -13.06 12.17
CA ALA A 54 13.07 -11.94 13.10
C ALA A 54 13.84 -10.74 12.56
N TRP A 55 13.19 -9.58 12.57
CA TRP A 55 13.78 -8.30 12.22
C TRP A 55 13.15 -7.18 13.02
N ASP A 56 13.97 -6.40 13.72
CA ASP A 56 13.53 -5.26 14.53
C ASP A 56 13.21 -4.00 13.70
N GLY A 57 13.66 -3.96 12.44
CA GLY A 57 13.55 -2.80 11.55
C GLY A 57 14.53 -1.67 11.91
N ALA A 58 15.48 -1.92 12.83
CA ALA A 58 16.34 -0.90 13.41
C ALA A 58 17.85 -1.23 13.36
N THR A 59 18.21 -2.51 13.26
CA THR A 59 19.60 -2.95 13.23
C THR A 59 19.89 -3.90 12.07
N LEU A 60 21.14 -3.87 11.59
CA LEU A 60 21.64 -4.89 10.68
C LEU A 60 22.01 -6.13 11.49
N GLY A 61 21.38 -7.26 11.18
CA GLY A 61 21.56 -8.51 11.93
C GLY A 61 21.55 -9.73 11.01
N GLU A 62 21.34 -10.92 11.59
CA GLU A 62 21.32 -12.21 10.87
C GLU A 62 20.33 -12.25 9.69
N TRP A 63 19.25 -11.48 9.76
CA TRP A 63 18.27 -11.37 8.68
C TRP A 63 18.90 -10.91 7.35
N ALA A 64 20.02 -10.17 7.39
CA ALA A 64 20.71 -9.67 6.20
C ALA A 64 21.21 -10.82 5.30
N ARG A 65 21.47 -12.00 5.86
CA ARG A 65 21.86 -13.20 5.12
C ARG A 65 20.75 -13.66 4.15
N GLU A 66 19.51 -13.34 4.43
CA GLU A 66 18.41 -13.69 3.55
C GLU A 66 18.42 -12.92 2.23
N VAL A 67 19.03 -11.74 2.25
CA VAL A 67 19.18 -10.86 1.05
C VAL A 67 20.24 -11.43 0.10
N ASP A 68 21.27 -12.10 0.61
CA ASP A 68 22.27 -12.75 -0.22
C ASP A 68 21.64 -13.91 -1.01
N GLY A 69 21.77 -13.88 -2.32
CA GLY A 69 21.16 -14.86 -3.22
C GLY A 69 19.64 -14.75 -3.37
N ALA A 70 19.01 -13.67 -2.87
CA ALA A 70 17.65 -13.35 -3.22
C ALA A 70 17.56 -12.82 -4.66
N ASP A 71 16.48 -13.15 -5.37
CA ASP A 71 16.19 -12.57 -6.69
C ASP A 71 15.56 -11.17 -6.56
N VAL A 72 14.70 -11.01 -5.55
CA VAL A 72 13.90 -9.80 -5.33
C VAL A 72 13.87 -9.46 -3.84
N VAL A 73 14.04 -8.17 -3.54
CA VAL A 73 13.70 -7.59 -2.24
C VAL A 73 12.51 -6.67 -2.42
N LEU A 74 11.40 -6.94 -1.69
CA LEU A 74 10.23 -6.08 -1.64
C LEU A 74 10.11 -5.46 -0.24
N ASN A 75 10.63 -4.26 -0.06
CA ASN A 75 10.56 -3.58 1.25
C ASN A 75 9.20 -2.89 1.46
N LEU A 76 8.38 -3.46 2.32
CA LEU A 76 7.09 -2.93 2.77
C LEU A 76 7.13 -2.42 4.22
N ALA A 77 8.31 -2.31 4.81
CA ALA A 77 8.46 -1.93 6.21
C ALA A 77 8.11 -0.46 6.42
N GLY A 78 7.26 -0.22 7.41
CA GLY A 78 6.84 1.11 7.81
C GLY A 78 5.79 1.04 8.91
N ARG A 79 5.80 2.02 9.81
CA ARG A 79 4.74 2.19 10.80
C ARG A 79 3.43 2.53 10.09
N SER A 80 2.31 1.95 10.56
CA SER A 80 0.98 2.29 10.05
C SER A 80 0.71 3.79 10.17
N VAL A 81 0.16 4.36 9.10
CA VAL A 81 -0.33 5.76 9.06
C VAL A 81 -1.68 5.94 9.75
N ASN A 82 -2.36 4.84 10.08
CA ASN A 82 -3.62 4.87 10.82
C ASN A 82 -3.35 5.15 12.31
N CYS A 83 -2.97 6.39 12.61
CA CYS A 83 -2.73 6.91 13.97
C CYS A 83 -2.82 8.43 13.95
N ARG A 84 -2.93 9.05 15.14
CA ARG A 84 -2.84 10.52 15.27
C ARG A 84 -1.41 11.00 15.01
N TYR A 85 -1.27 12.08 14.27
CA TYR A 85 0.03 12.64 13.87
C TYR A 85 0.63 13.57 14.94
N GLY A 86 0.64 13.12 16.20
CA GLY A 86 1.40 13.79 17.26
C GLY A 86 2.94 13.61 17.06
N PRO A 87 3.77 14.39 17.76
CA PRO A 87 5.22 14.41 17.55
C PRO A 87 5.88 13.03 17.56
N THR A 88 5.57 12.19 18.57
CA THR A 88 6.10 10.84 18.70
C THR A 88 5.72 9.93 17.52
N ASN A 89 4.46 10.00 17.06
CA ASN A 89 4.01 9.20 15.93
C ASN A 89 4.62 9.69 14.62
N ARG A 90 4.75 11.00 14.42
CA ARG A 90 5.44 11.59 13.26
C ARG A 90 6.89 11.12 13.18
N ALA A 91 7.64 11.25 14.27
CA ALA A 91 9.04 10.78 14.34
C ALA A 91 9.13 9.27 14.02
N ALA A 92 8.30 8.44 14.63
CA ALA A 92 8.27 7.00 14.39
C ALA A 92 7.86 6.61 12.97
N MET A 93 7.00 7.41 12.29
CA MET A 93 6.62 7.18 10.89
C MET A 93 7.77 7.47 9.92
N VAL A 94 8.51 8.56 10.13
CA VAL A 94 9.71 8.89 9.35
C VAL A 94 10.79 7.84 9.61
N ASP A 95 11.13 7.64 10.88
CA ASP A 95 12.23 6.75 11.30
C ASP A 95 12.04 5.32 10.79
N SER A 96 10.85 4.74 10.95
CA SER A 96 10.57 3.38 10.49
C SER A 96 10.76 3.18 8.99
N ARG A 97 10.55 4.20 8.19
CA ARG A 97 10.70 4.15 6.72
C ARG A 97 12.15 4.41 6.30
N VAL A 98 12.71 5.50 6.76
CA VAL A 98 14.08 5.89 6.42
C VAL A 98 15.09 4.84 6.91
N ARG A 99 14.96 4.41 8.17
CA ARG A 99 15.87 3.42 8.76
C ARG A 99 15.76 2.07 8.08
N SER A 100 14.53 1.55 7.87
CA SER A 100 14.34 0.27 7.20
C SER A 100 14.91 0.27 5.79
N THR A 101 14.69 1.36 5.03
CA THR A 101 15.21 1.51 3.68
C THR A 101 16.74 1.54 3.67
N ARG A 102 17.35 2.30 4.59
CA ARG A 102 18.82 2.34 4.72
C ARG A 102 19.40 0.96 5.03
N LEU A 103 18.82 0.25 6.01
CA LEU A 103 19.30 -1.08 6.40
C LEU A 103 19.16 -2.11 5.29
N VAL A 104 18.05 -2.06 4.53
CA VAL A 104 17.86 -2.92 3.35
C VAL A 104 18.92 -2.60 2.29
N GLY A 105 19.19 -1.32 2.03
CA GLY A 105 20.26 -0.89 1.12
C GLY A 105 21.64 -1.37 1.55
N GLU A 106 21.95 -1.28 2.85
CA GLU A 106 23.21 -1.80 3.42
C GLU A 106 23.33 -3.33 3.28
N ALA A 107 22.24 -4.07 3.51
CA ALA A 107 22.22 -5.51 3.34
C ALA A 107 22.45 -5.90 1.88
N ILE A 108 21.80 -5.22 0.93
CA ILE A 108 22.01 -5.42 -0.50
C ILE A 108 23.44 -5.10 -0.91
N ALA A 109 24.01 -3.98 -0.44
CA ALA A 109 25.36 -3.57 -0.78
C ALA A 109 26.43 -4.58 -0.31
N ARG A 110 26.18 -5.26 0.83
CA ARG A 110 27.08 -6.27 1.43
C ARG A 110 26.89 -7.67 0.87
N ALA A 111 25.79 -7.93 0.14
CA ALA A 111 25.52 -9.24 -0.42
C ALA A 111 26.54 -9.64 -1.48
N ALA A 112 27.07 -10.85 -1.41
CA ALA A 112 27.97 -11.40 -2.44
C ALA A 112 27.20 -11.56 -3.77
N ARG A 113 25.95 -12.02 -3.70
CA ARG A 113 24.99 -12.15 -4.78
C ARG A 113 23.77 -11.25 -4.50
N PRO A 114 23.85 -9.94 -4.81
CA PRO A 114 22.74 -9.02 -4.53
C PRO A 114 21.52 -9.32 -5.41
N PRO A 115 20.31 -8.97 -4.93
CA PRO A 115 19.09 -9.13 -5.71
C PRO A 115 19.16 -8.30 -7.01
N ARG A 116 18.55 -8.81 -8.07
CA ARG A 116 18.48 -8.08 -9.34
C ARG A 116 17.59 -6.84 -9.24
N VAL A 117 16.55 -6.89 -8.41
CA VAL A 117 15.63 -5.77 -8.21
C VAL A 117 15.25 -5.57 -6.75
N TRP A 118 15.22 -4.31 -6.34
CA TRP A 118 14.69 -3.82 -5.09
C TRP A 118 13.43 -3.00 -5.35
N LEU A 119 12.27 -3.59 -5.02
CA LEU A 119 10.97 -2.93 -5.02
C LEU A 119 10.77 -2.28 -3.63
N GLN A 120 10.67 -0.98 -3.60
CA GLN A 120 10.53 -0.20 -2.37
C GLN A 120 9.13 0.38 -2.28
N ALA A 121 8.42 0.14 -1.17
CA ALA A 121 7.18 0.83 -0.92
C ALA A 121 7.38 2.36 -0.90
N SER A 122 6.49 3.05 -1.57
CA SER A 122 6.25 4.48 -1.50
C SER A 122 4.72 4.70 -1.48
N THR A 123 4.24 5.86 -1.81
CA THR A 123 2.81 6.18 -1.71
C THR A 123 2.35 7.19 -2.76
N ALA A 124 1.17 6.98 -3.32
CA ALA A 124 0.47 7.95 -4.14
C ALA A 124 0.18 9.28 -3.40
N THR A 125 0.27 9.29 -2.08
CA THR A 125 0.10 10.51 -1.26
C THR A 125 1.20 11.55 -1.49
N ILE A 126 2.32 11.18 -2.11
CA ILE A 126 3.41 12.09 -2.46
C ILE A 126 2.98 13.20 -3.42
N TYR A 127 1.91 12.96 -4.20
CA TYR A 127 1.42 13.93 -5.17
C TYR A 127 0.56 15.03 -4.53
N ALA A 128 0.51 16.15 -5.24
CA ALA A 128 -0.27 17.32 -4.88
C ALA A 128 -1.77 17.03 -4.73
N HIS A 129 -2.40 17.74 -3.79
CA HIS A 129 -3.85 17.79 -3.66
C HIS A 129 -4.43 18.67 -4.78
N ARG A 130 -4.98 18.05 -5.83
CA ARG A 130 -5.52 18.76 -6.99
C ARG A 130 -6.72 18.05 -7.59
N TYR A 131 -7.53 18.81 -8.35
CA TYR A 131 -8.76 18.31 -8.99
C TYR A 131 -8.71 18.42 -10.52
N ASP A 132 -7.91 19.31 -11.05
CA ASP A 132 -7.86 19.71 -12.46
C ASP A 132 -7.29 18.64 -13.39
N ALA A 133 -6.23 17.97 -12.97
CA ALA A 133 -5.56 16.95 -13.78
C ALA A 133 -5.13 15.72 -12.95
N PRO A 134 -4.99 14.54 -13.57
CA PRO A 134 -4.37 13.40 -12.92
C PRO A 134 -2.87 13.62 -12.69
N ASN A 135 -2.31 12.88 -11.74
CA ASN A 135 -0.87 12.79 -11.53
C ASN A 135 -0.36 11.44 -12.07
N ASP A 136 0.46 11.47 -13.08
CA ASP A 136 1.27 10.37 -13.54
C ASP A 136 2.75 10.58 -13.14
N GLU A 137 3.64 9.70 -13.56
CA GLU A 137 5.06 9.79 -13.22
C GLU A 137 5.81 10.87 -14.01
N ALA A 138 5.30 11.26 -15.18
CA ALA A 138 5.93 12.22 -16.07
C ALA A 138 5.49 13.66 -15.83
N THR A 139 4.18 13.87 -15.59
CA THR A 139 3.55 15.20 -15.52
C THR A 139 2.97 15.50 -14.13
N GLY A 140 2.94 14.50 -13.24
CA GLY A 140 2.41 14.65 -11.90
C GLY A 140 3.24 15.59 -11.04
N ILE A 141 2.55 16.42 -10.25
CA ILE A 141 3.17 17.40 -9.37
C ILE A 141 3.37 16.76 -7.99
N LEU A 142 4.61 16.73 -7.52
CA LEU A 142 4.89 16.36 -6.14
C LEU A 142 4.35 17.44 -5.19
N GLY A 143 3.60 17.01 -4.18
CA GLY A 143 2.90 17.91 -3.29
C GLY A 143 3.79 18.58 -2.25
N GLY A 144 3.15 19.42 -1.43
CA GLY A 144 3.71 20.18 -0.31
C GLY A 144 3.63 21.69 -0.55
N GLY A 145 2.90 22.38 0.32
CA GLY A 145 2.70 23.82 0.23
C GLY A 145 1.66 24.27 -0.80
N GLU A 146 0.75 23.37 -1.23
CA GLU A 146 -0.30 23.72 -2.19
C GLU A 146 -1.29 24.73 -1.59
N PRO A 147 -1.64 25.82 -2.32
CA PRO A 147 -2.65 26.76 -1.88
C PRO A 147 -3.99 26.06 -1.55
N GLY A 148 -4.54 26.36 -0.39
CA GLY A 148 -5.81 25.79 0.07
C GLY A 148 -5.73 24.38 0.68
N SER A 149 -4.57 23.73 0.67
CA SER A 149 -4.35 22.52 1.42
C SER A 149 -3.99 22.80 2.88
N PRO A 150 -4.52 22.03 3.84
CA PRO A 150 -4.07 22.14 5.23
C PRO A 150 -2.58 21.81 5.36
N GLU A 151 -1.78 22.69 5.96
CA GLU A 151 -0.33 22.51 6.18
C GLU A 151 0.01 21.16 6.85
N LYS A 152 -0.86 20.67 7.72
CA LYS A 152 -0.68 19.36 8.36
C LYS A 152 -0.61 18.18 7.38
N TRP A 153 -1.07 18.35 6.12
CA TRP A 153 -0.98 17.31 5.08
C TRP A 153 0.42 17.22 4.46
N ASP A 154 1.21 18.30 4.55
CA ASP A 154 2.58 18.32 4.04
C ASP A 154 3.46 17.28 4.74
N PHE A 155 3.16 16.96 5.99
CA PHE A 155 3.89 15.93 6.71
C PHE A 155 3.91 14.58 5.98
N SER A 156 2.78 14.10 5.48
CA SER A 156 2.72 12.83 4.75
C SER A 156 3.51 12.87 3.45
N ILE A 157 3.54 14.03 2.80
CA ILE A 157 4.30 14.28 1.58
C ILE A 157 5.80 14.26 1.90
N GLU A 158 6.24 14.96 2.95
CA GLU A 158 7.63 14.99 3.37
C GLU A 158 8.14 13.60 3.80
N VAL A 159 7.30 12.80 4.46
CA VAL A 159 7.61 11.39 4.75
C VAL A 159 7.86 10.60 3.47
N ALA A 160 7.00 10.77 2.45
CA ALA A 160 7.15 10.08 1.18
C ALA A 160 8.41 10.51 0.42
N LYS A 161 8.68 11.82 0.37
CA LYS A 161 9.90 12.37 -0.23
C LYS A 161 11.18 11.88 0.47
N ALA A 162 11.19 11.85 1.80
CA ALA A 162 12.32 11.34 2.57
C ALA A 162 12.54 9.83 2.30
N TRP A 163 11.45 9.08 2.16
CA TRP A 163 11.51 7.66 1.87
C TRP A 163 12.12 7.37 0.50
N GLU A 164 11.63 8.05 -0.56
CA GLU A 164 12.16 7.89 -1.93
C GLU A 164 13.61 8.40 -2.05
N ARG A 165 13.96 9.51 -1.37
CA ARG A 165 15.33 10.02 -1.32
C ARG A 165 16.29 8.99 -0.71
N THR A 166 15.91 8.35 0.40
CA THR A 166 16.72 7.30 1.02
C THR A 166 16.95 6.11 0.11
N LEU A 167 15.95 5.73 -0.69
CA LEU A 167 16.12 4.70 -1.73
C LEU A 167 17.10 5.14 -2.81
N ALA A 168 16.94 6.38 -3.29
CA ALA A 168 17.80 6.93 -4.36
C ALA A 168 19.26 6.97 -3.94
N GLU A 169 19.54 7.41 -2.70
CA GLU A 169 20.89 7.54 -2.12
C GLU A 169 21.56 6.20 -1.82
N ALA A 170 20.81 5.09 -1.77
CA ALA A 170 21.39 3.78 -1.47
C ALA A 170 22.40 3.33 -2.55
N ALA A 171 23.63 3.04 -2.12
CA ALA A 171 24.72 2.60 -2.99
C ALA A 171 24.61 1.10 -3.34
N THR A 172 23.68 0.77 -4.23
CA THR A 172 23.41 -0.61 -4.68
C THR A 172 23.51 -0.73 -6.22
N PRO A 173 24.71 -0.54 -6.81
CA PRO A 173 24.87 -0.39 -8.25
C PRO A 173 24.52 -1.64 -9.07
N ARG A 174 24.49 -2.82 -8.44
CA ARG A 174 24.12 -4.09 -9.07
C ARG A 174 22.65 -4.48 -8.88
N THR A 175 21.85 -3.57 -8.31
CA THR A 175 20.44 -3.82 -8.00
C THR A 175 19.59 -2.68 -8.56
N ARG A 176 18.67 -3.00 -9.45
CA ARG A 176 17.69 -2.05 -9.97
C ARG A 176 16.73 -1.62 -8.86
N LYS A 177 16.43 -0.33 -8.76
CA LYS A 177 15.59 0.24 -7.69
C LYS A 177 14.29 0.78 -8.28
N VAL A 178 13.15 0.36 -7.71
CA VAL A 178 11.81 0.84 -8.10
C VAL A 178 11.06 1.32 -6.87
N ALA A 179 10.65 2.58 -6.86
CA ALA A 179 9.78 3.14 -5.83
C ALA A 179 8.30 2.96 -6.22
N LEU A 180 7.59 2.12 -5.48
CA LEU A 180 6.19 1.81 -5.71
C LEU A 180 5.29 2.89 -5.11
N ARG A 181 4.90 3.90 -5.88
CA ARG A 181 3.91 4.91 -5.45
C ARG A 181 2.52 4.29 -5.45
N SER A 182 2.27 3.46 -4.46
CA SER A 182 1.04 2.68 -4.38
C SER A 182 -0.15 3.52 -3.98
N ALA A 183 -1.25 3.33 -4.71
CA ALA A 183 -2.60 3.74 -4.31
C ALA A 183 -3.13 2.82 -3.19
N MET A 184 -4.37 3.03 -2.74
CA MET A 184 -5.00 2.15 -1.76
C MET A 184 -5.18 0.76 -2.36
N THR A 185 -4.42 -0.22 -1.86
CA THR A 185 -4.55 -1.61 -2.28
C THR A 185 -5.77 -2.23 -1.62
N MET A 186 -6.76 -2.57 -2.44
CA MET A 186 -8.03 -3.13 -2.04
C MET A 186 -7.94 -4.66 -2.01
N SER A 187 -8.10 -5.22 -0.81
CA SER A 187 -8.10 -6.66 -0.55
C SER A 187 -9.32 -7.01 0.31
N PRO A 188 -9.96 -8.16 0.13
CA PRO A 188 -11.08 -8.62 0.96
C PRO A 188 -10.63 -9.02 2.37
N ASP A 189 -9.33 -9.06 2.64
CA ASP A 189 -8.76 -9.42 3.93
C ASP A 189 -9.27 -8.49 5.05
N ARG A 190 -9.56 -9.08 6.22
CA ARG A 190 -10.05 -8.35 7.39
C ARG A 190 -9.00 -7.37 7.92
N GLY A 191 -9.50 -6.24 8.42
CA GLY A 191 -8.67 -5.17 9.01
C GLY A 191 -7.96 -4.29 7.98
N GLY A 192 -8.21 -4.52 6.69
CA GLY A 192 -7.73 -3.66 5.62
C GLY A 192 -8.61 -2.46 5.33
N ILE A 193 -8.17 -1.62 4.40
CA ILE A 193 -8.92 -0.42 4.01
C ILE A 193 -10.27 -0.78 3.37
N PHE A 194 -10.33 -1.81 2.53
CA PHE A 194 -11.57 -2.28 1.93
C PHE A 194 -12.56 -2.77 3.00
N ASP A 195 -12.10 -3.59 3.96
CA ASP A 195 -12.94 -4.08 5.07
C ASP A 195 -13.50 -2.92 5.92
N THR A 196 -12.69 -1.87 6.13
CA THR A 196 -13.13 -0.66 6.84
C THR A 196 -14.22 0.08 6.06
N LEU A 197 -14.03 0.33 4.77
CA LEU A 197 -15.01 1.00 3.90
C LEU A 197 -16.30 0.18 3.79
N LEU A 198 -16.16 -1.12 3.59
CA LEU A 198 -17.30 -2.03 3.53
C LEU A 198 -18.06 -2.09 4.86
N ALA A 199 -17.36 -2.02 5.99
CA ALA A 199 -18.01 -1.95 7.31
C ALA A 199 -18.87 -0.69 7.49
N LEU A 200 -18.45 0.46 6.93
CA LEU A 200 -19.26 1.68 6.87
C LEU A 200 -20.50 1.46 6.01
N VAL A 201 -20.32 0.93 4.79
CA VAL A 201 -21.43 0.64 3.86
C VAL A 201 -22.46 -0.27 4.50
N ARG A 202 -22.03 -1.34 5.17
CA ARG A 202 -22.91 -2.31 5.85
C ARG A 202 -23.71 -1.73 7.01
N ARG A 203 -23.24 -0.63 7.58
CA ARG A 203 -23.92 0.11 8.66
C ARG A 203 -24.76 1.30 8.16
N GLY A 204 -24.90 1.46 6.84
CA GLY A 204 -25.58 2.60 6.25
C GLY A 204 -24.82 3.93 6.32
N LEU A 205 -23.53 3.90 6.72
CA LEU A 205 -22.65 5.08 6.86
C LEU A 205 -21.74 5.26 5.63
N GLY A 206 -21.94 4.51 4.58
CA GLY A 206 -21.12 4.51 3.36
C GLY A 206 -21.50 5.61 2.36
N GLY A 207 -21.93 6.78 2.81
CA GLY A 207 -22.20 7.92 1.95
C GLY A 207 -20.95 8.69 1.54
N THR A 208 -21.16 9.90 1.05
CA THR A 208 -20.11 10.83 0.66
C THR A 208 -19.33 11.32 1.88
N SER A 209 -18.01 11.42 1.79
CA SER A 209 -17.15 12.02 2.79
C SER A 209 -16.79 13.45 2.38
N GLY A 210 -17.04 14.45 3.25
CA GLY A 210 -16.89 15.85 2.89
C GLY A 210 -17.80 16.26 1.73
N ASP A 211 -17.29 17.02 0.77
CA ASP A 211 -18.00 17.38 -0.46
C ASP A 211 -18.02 16.25 -1.52
N GLY A 212 -17.21 15.20 -1.32
CA GLY A 212 -17.14 14.03 -2.19
C GLY A 212 -16.45 14.22 -3.53
N ARG A 213 -15.89 15.40 -3.80
CA ARG A 213 -15.19 15.73 -5.05
C ARG A 213 -13.76 15.20 -5.07
N GLN A 214 -13.15 14.99 -3.89
CA GLN A 214 -11.79 14.47 -3.78
C GLN A 214 -11.68 13.11 -4.44
N TYR A 215 -10.66 12.95 -5.27
CA TYR A 215 -10.40 11.70 -5.98
C TYR A 215 -9.82 10.64 -5.06
N VAL A 216 -10.25 9.42 -5.29
CA VAL A 216 -9.77 8.20 -4.65
C VAL A 216 -9.02 7.37 -5.68
N SER A 217 -7.71 7.23 -5.49
CA SER A 217 -6.91 6.26 -6.25
C SER A 217 -6.86 4.94 -5.50
N TRP A 218 -7.01 3.87 -6.24
CA TRP A 218 -7.11 2.51 -5.73
C TRP A 218 -6.40 1.52 -6.67
N ILE A 219 -6.16 0.32 -6.20
CA ILE A 219 -5.75 -0.82 -7.02
C ILE A 219 -6.31 -2.10 -6.39
N HIS A 220 -6.78 -3.03 -7.20
CA HIS A 220 -7.19 -4.36 -6.75
C HIS A 220 -5.97 -5.20 -6.34
N GLU A 221 -6.07 -6.02 -5.29
CA GLU A 221 -4.94 -6.83 -4.81
C GLU A 221 -4.33 -7.72 -5.91
N ARG A 222 -5.14 -8.27 -6.81
CA ARG A 222 -4.65 -9.08 -7.94
C ARG A 222 -3.82 -8.25 -8.90
N ASP A 223 -4.28 -7.06 -9.27
CA ASP A 223 -3.52 -6.18 -10.14
C ASP A 223 -2.27 -5.62 -9.47
N PHE A 224 -2.29 -5.43 -8.14
CA PHE A 224 -1.09 -5.08 -7.39
C PHE A 224 -0.02 -6.19 -7.51
N VAL A 225 -0.39 -7.45 -7.30
CA VAL A 225 0.51 -8.60 -7.45
C VAL A 225 1.02 -8.72 -8.90
N ARG A 226 0.12 -8.61 -9.89
CA ARG A 226 0.49 -8.64 -11.31
C ARG A 226 1.44 -7.51 -11.70
N ALA A 227 1.24 -6.31 -11.14
CA ALA A 227 2.16 -5.19 -11.34
C ALA A 227 3.55 -5.46 -10.75
N LEU A 228 3.63 -6.15 -9.59
CA LEU A 228 4.93 -6.60 -9.05
C LEU A 228 5.62 -7.60 -9.99
N HIS A 229 4.91 -8.61 -10.52
CA HIS A 229 5.46 -9.54 -11.50
C HIS A 229 5.96 -8.81 -12.74
N TRP A 230 5.13 -7.93 -13.29
CA TRP A 230 5.51 -7.13 -14.45
C TRP A 230 6.78 -6.31 -14.19
N LEU A 231 6.84 -5.62 -13.05
CA LEU A 231 8.03 -4.84 -12.66
C LEU A 231 9.27 -5.72 -12.43
N ILE A 232 9.11 -6.95 -11.97
CA ILE A 232 10.21 -7.91 -11.80
C ILE A 232 10.76 -8.33 -13.16
N GLU A 233 9.92 -8.50 -14.17
CA GLU A 233 10.26 -8.98 -15.51
C GLU A 233 10.79 -7.88 -16.45
N HIS A 234 10.47 -6.60 -16.19
CA HIS A 234 10.86 -5.47 -17.03
C HIS A 234 12.08 -4.76 -16.45
N ASP A 235 13.28 -5.19 -16.86
CA ASP A 235 14.55 -4.68 -16.33
C ASP A 235 14.86 -3.23 -16.75
N ASP A 236 14.20 -2.72 -17.77
CA ASP A 236 14.27 -1.34 -18.26
C ASP A 236 13.46 -0.34 -17.41
N VAL A 237 12.66 -0.81 -16.46
CA VAL A 237 11.82 0.04 -15.62
C VAL A 237 12.45 0.24 -14.24
N ASP A 238 12.97 1.44 -13.96
CA ASP A 238 13.53 1.86 -12.67
C ASP A 238 12.86 3.12 -12.12
N GLY A 239 13.30 3.62 -10.96
CA GLY A 239 12.80 4.84 -10.36
C GLY A 239 11.34 4.74 -9.87
N ALA A 240 10.58 5.84 -9.93
CA ALA A 240 9.21 5.88 -9.41
C ALA A 240 8.20 5.28 -10.40
N VAL A 241 7.29 4.44 -9.88
CA VAL A 241 6.18 3.84 -10.64
C VAL A 241 4.90 3.93 -9.84
N ASN A 242 3.85 4.46 -10.45
CA ASN A 242 2.52 4.53 -9.87
C ASN A 242 1.83 3.16 -9.94
N VAL A 243 1.62 2.54 -8.80
CA VAL A 243 0.90 1.27 -8.68
C VAL A 243 -0.54 1.58 -8.30
N ALA A 244 -1.33 1.94 -9.31
CA ALA A 244 -2.73 2.37 -9.20
C ALA A 244 -3.54 1.84 -10.37
N ALA A 245 -4.84 1.66 -10.19
CA ALA A 245 -5.76 1.40 -11.31
C ALA A 245 -5.91 2.67 -12.17
N PRO A 246 -6.18 2.54 -13.48
CA PRO A 246 -6.24 3.66 -14.41
C PRO A 246 -7.43 4.61 -14.18
N GLY A 247 -8.47 4.17 -13.46
CA GLY A 247 -9.71 4.90 -13.22
C GLY A 247 -9.85 5.41 -11.77
N PRO A 248 -9.13 6.47 -11.33
CA PRO A 248 -9.43 7.10 -10.05
C PRO A 248 -10.80 7.81 -10.12
N LEU A 249 -11.59 7.71 -9.05
CA LEU A 249 -12.96 8.24 -8.99
C LEU A 249 -13.10 9.32 -7.91
N PRO A 250 -14.01 10.31 -8.08
CA PRO A 250 -14.46 11.13 -6.97
C PRO A 250 -15.04 10.27 -5.83
N ASN A 251 -14.81 10.66 -4.59
CA ASN A 251 -15.26 9.90 -3.41
C ASN A 251 -16.76 9.58 -3.43
N ALA A 252 -17.59 10.54 -3.86
CA ALA A 252 -19.04 10.34 -3.98
C ALA A 252 -19.39 9.16 -4.91
N GLU A 253 -18.70 9.07 -6.03
CA GLU A 253 -18.88 8.00 -7.02
C GLU A 253 -18.28 6.69 -6.53
N PHE A 254 -17.07 6.73 -6.00
CA PHE A 254 -16.38 5.58 -5.42
C PHE A 254 -17.26 4.88 -4.36
N MET A 255 -17.82 5.63 -3.42
CA MET A 255 -18.68 5.08 -2.38
C MET A 255 -20.05 4.64 -2.92
N ARG A 256 -20.60 5.32 -3.93
CA ARG A 256 -21.82 4.90 -4.60
C ARG A 256 -21.66 3.52 -5.26
N GLU A 257 -20.60 3.30 -6.00
CA GLU A 257 -20.33 2.01 -6.65
C GLU A 257 -20.07 0.89 -5.61
N LEU A 258 -19.39 1.20 -4.50
CA LEU A 258 -19.21 0.22 -3.41
C LEU A 258 -20.55 -0.17 -2.77
N ARG A 259 -21.47 0.81 -2.54
CA ARG A 259 -22.83 0.50 -2.06
C ARG A 259 -23.59 -0.37 -3.03
N LYS A 260 -23.55 -0.06 -4.33
CA LYS A 260 -24.20 -0.89 -5.38
C LYS A 260 -23.66 -2.32 -5.36
N ALA A 261 -22.35 -2.49 -5.30
CA ALA A 261 -21.69 -3.81 -5.25
C ALA A 261 -22.12 -4.62 -4.03
N TRP A 262 -22.31 -3.95 -2.90
CA TRP A 262 -22.80 -4.61 -1.68
C TRP A 262 -24.33 -4.82 -1.66
N GLY A 263 -25.10 -4.05 -2.41
CA GLY A 263 -26.57 -4.05 -2.34
C GLY A 263 -27.12 -3.17 -1.21
N ALA A 264 -26.38 -2.14 -0.78
CA ALA A 264 -26.83 -1.20 0.25
C ALA A 264 -27.55 -0.02 -0.42
N PRO A 265 -28.88 0.18 -0.16
CA PRO A 265 -29.63 1.24 -0.83
C PRO A 265 -29.32 2.63 -0.26
N ILE A 266 -28.90 2.72 0.99
CA ILE A 266 -28.67 3.97 1.72
C ILE A 266 -27.21 4.10 2.12
N GLY A 267 -26.69 5.33 2.07
CA GLY A 267 -25.39 5.72 2.61
C GLY A 267 -25.48 7.13 3.15
N LEU A 268 -25.50 7.26 4.47
CA LEU A 268 -25.49 8.56 5.13
C LEU A 268 -24.15 9.26 4.86
N PRO A 269 -24.16 10.52 4.40
CA PRO A 269 -22.96 11.28 4.19
C PRO A 269 -22.32 11.69 5.54
N ALA A 270 -21.02 11.88 5.51
CA ALA A 270 -20.27 12.42 6.64
C ALA A 270 -19.69 13.78 6.28
N SER A 271 -20.15 14.85 6.89
CA SER A 271 -19.58 16.18 6.74
C SER A 271 -18.16 16.24 7.33
N GLU A 272 -17.37 17.25 6.94
CA GLU A 272 -15.98 17.38 7.41
C GLU A 272 -15.86 17.44 8.94
N TRP A 273 -16.78 18.12 9.62
CA TRP A 273 -16.78 18.17 11.08
C TRP A 273 -17.09 16.81 11.72
N MET A 274 -17.99 16.01 11.11
CA MET A 274 -18.27 14.63 11.56
C MET A 274 -17.04 13.75 11.36
N LEU A 275 -16.35 13.89 10.22
CA LEU A 275 -15.10 13.19 9.95
C LEU A 275 -13.99 13.61 10.93
N ALA A 276 -13.93 14.88 11.32
CA ALA A 276 -12.96 15.37 12.31
C ALA A 276 -13.20 14.72 13.68
N ILE A 277 -14.45 14.63 14.13
CA ILE A 277 -14.83 13.93 15.38
C ILE A 277 -14.53 12.43 15.25
N GLY A 278 -14.95 11.80 14.15
CA GLY A 278 -14.67 10.38 13.86
C GLY A 278 -13.18 10.07 13.85
N ALA A 279 -12.36 10.94 13.26
CA ALA A 279 -10.91 10.79 13.23
C ALA A 279 -10.29 10.85 14.64
N VAL A 280 -10.81 11.69 15.53
CA VAL A 280 -10.39 11.72 16.94
C VAL A 280 -10.74 10.41 17.63
N LEU A 281 -11.98 9.94 17.52
CA LEU A 281 -12.46 8.71 18.14
C LEU A 281 -11.73 7.47 17.61
N MET A 282 -11.49 7.41 16.29
CA MET A 282 -10.79 6.32 15.65
C MET A 282 -9.25 6.46 15.71
N ARG A 283 -8.74 7.52 16.34
CA ARG A 283 -7.31 7.84 16.43
C ARG A 283 -6.59 7.87 15.09
N THR A 284 -7.24 8.43 14.06
CA THR A 284 -6.71 8.56 12.69
C THR A 284 -6.65 10.02 12.25
N GLU A 285 -6.27 10.31 11.01
CA GLU A 285 -6.22 11.64 10.43
C GLU A 285 -7.22 11.80 9.29
N THR A 286 -7.83 12.99 9.19
CA THR A 286 -8.79 13.32 8.12
C THR A 286 -8.14 13.38 6.75
N GLU A 287 -6.83 13.62 6.66
CA GLU A 287 -6.06 13.60 5.41
C GLU A 287 -6.27 12.31 4.61
N LEU A 288 -6.35 11.17 5.30
CA LEU A 288 -6.51 9.86 4.66
C LEU A 288 -7.81 9.77 3.84
N ILE A 289 -8.80 10.60 4.18
CA ILE A 289 -10.14 10.60 3.58
C ILE A 289 -10.35 11.81 2.65
N LEU A 290 -9.89 13.01 3.07
CA LEU A 290 -10.23 14.27 2.42
C LEU A 290 -9.22 14.74 1.37
N LYS A 291 -7.97 14.26 1.41
CA LYS A 291 -6.97 14.62 0.39
C LYS A 291 -7.33 13.99 -0.95
N SER A 292 -7.47 14.81 -1.99
CA SER A 292 -7.67 14.33 -3.37
C SER A 292 -6.40 13.63 -3.87
N ARG A 293 -6.55 12.38 -4.29
CA ARG A 293 -5.49 11.57 -4.89
C ARG A 293 -5.97 11.10 -6.26
N ARG A 294 -5.69 11.91 -7.29
CA ARG A 294 -6.01 11.58 -8.68
C ARG A 294 -4.75 11.08 -9.37
N VAL A 295 -4.39 9.82 -9.09
CA VAL A 295 -3.14 9.21 -9.57
C VAL A 295 -3.45 8.14 -10.61
N VAL A 296 -2.71 8.17 -11.71
CA VAL A 296 -2.83 7.22 -12.83
C VAL A 296 -1.49 6.52 -13.10
N PRO A 297 -1.51 5.27 -13.57
CA PRO A 297 -0.30 4.45 -13.75
C PRO A 297 0.32 4.68 -15.12
N GLY A 298 0.87 5.87 -15.38
CA GLY A 298 1.39 6.27 -16.70
C GLY A 298 2.41 5.29 -17.26
N ARG A 299 3.42 4.91 -16.46
CA ARG A 299 4.50 4.02 -16.89
C ARG A 299 4.03 2.57 -17.12
N LEU A 300 3.13 2.05 -16.26
CA LEU A 300 2.57 0.72 -16.46
C LEU A 300 1.77 0.66 -17.76
N LEU A 301 0.93 1.66 -18.03
CA LEU A 301 0.14 1.72 -19.27
C LEU A 301 1.03 1.87 -20.51
N ALA A 302 2.01 2.76 -20.47
CA ALA A 302 2.95 2.96 -21.57
C ALA A 302 3.80 1.70 -21.85
N GLY A 303 4.11 0.92 -20.81
CA GLY A 303 4.81 -0.35 -20.93
C GLY A 303 3.93 -1.55 -21.29
N GLY A 304 2.64 -1.34 -21.59
CA GLY A 304 1.73 -2.40 -22.03
C GLY A 304 1.11 -3.25 -20.92
N PHE A 305 1.24 -2.82 -19.64
CA PHE A 305 0.57 -3.52 -18.55
C PHE A 305 -0.95 -3.47 -18.70
N THR A 306 -1.60 -4.61 -18.59
CA THR A 306 -3.07 -4.74 -18.68
C THR A 306 -3.67 -5.03 -17.32
N PHE A 307 -4.65 -4.23 -16.91
CA PHE A 307 -5.37 -4.41 -15.65
C PHE A 307 -6.50 -5.43 -15.81
N GLU A 308 -6.63 -6.33 -14.84
CA GLU A 308 -7.80 -7.20 -14.70
C GLU A 308 -9.00 -6.39 -14.19
N PHE A 309 -8.73 -5.44 -13.31
CA PHE A 309 -9.71 -4.52 -12.72
C PHE A 309 -9.34 -3.07 -13.01
N GLY A 310 -9.54 -2.61 -14.25
CA GLY A 310 -9.38 -1.20 -14.61
C GLY A 310 -10.48 -0.29 -14.06
N GLU A 311 -11.67 -0.86 -13.82
CA GLU A 311 -12.88 -0.15 -13.41
C GLU A 311 -13.29 -0.52 -11.97
N TRP A 312 -13.54 0.52 -11.15
CA TRP A 312 -13.91 0.31 -9.74
C TRP A 312 -15.19 -0.50 -9.54
N SER A 313 -16.19 -0.32 -10.41
CA SER A 313 -17.45 -1.05 -10.31
C SER A 313 -17.27 -2.57 -10.41
N ALA A 314 -16.35 -3.04 -11.25
CA ALA A 314 -16.00 -4.45 -11.39
C ALA A 314 -15.17 -4.93 -10.17
N ALA A 315 -14.16 -4.16 -9.78
CA ALA A 315 -13.32 -4.44 -8.61
C ALA A 315 -14.15 -4.54 -7.32
N ALA A 316 -15.06 -3.59 -7.09
CA ALA A 316 -15.90 -3.57 -5.91
C ALA A 316 -16.82 -4.80 -5.82
N ARG A 317 -17.37 -5.27 -6.95
CA ARG A 317 -18.17 -6.51 -6.98
C ARG A 317 -17.34 -7.72 -6.60
N ASP A 318 -16.19 -7.92 -7.26
CA ASP A 318 -15.30 -9.05 -6.96
C ASP A 318 -14.87 -9.07 -5.49
N LEU A 319 -14.44 -7.93 -4.96
CA LEU A 319 -14.03 -7.78 -3.57
C LEU A 319 -15.17 -8.04 -2.57
N CYS A 320 -16.39 -7.57 -2.86
CA CYS A 320 -17.58 -7.85 -2.04
C CYS A 320 -17.91 -9.35 -2.03
N ASP A 321 -17.83 -10.00 -3.18
CA ASP A 321 -18.13 -11.42 -3.30
C ASP A 321 -17.05 -12.28 -2.63
N ALA A 322 -15.78 -11.93 -2.78
CA ALA A 322 -14.67 -12.55 -2.08
C ALA A 322 -14.84 -12.43 -0.54
N TRP A 323 -15.18 -11.22 -0.06
CA TRP A 323 -15.43 -10.98 1.36
C TRP A 323 -16.61 -11.80 1.91
N ARG A 324 -17.69 -11.98 1.11
CA ARG A 324 -18.83 -12.83 1.47
C ARG A 324 -18.44 -14.30 1.57
N ARG A 325 -17.67 -14.83 0.59
CA ARG A 325 -17.16 -16.21 0.60
C ARG A 325 -16.35 -16.48 1.86
N GLU A 326 -15.35 -15.64 2.15
CA GLU A 326 -14.51 -15.79 3.33
C GLU A 326 -15.28 -15.70 4.65
N SER A 327 -16.31 -14.83 4.68
CA SER A 327 -17.14 -14.69 5.88
C SER A 327 -18.03 -15.91 6.13
N ARG A 328 -18.44 -16.65 5.07
CA ARG A 328 -19.20 -17.90 5.19
C ARG A 328 -18.29 -19.04 5.67
N GLU A 329 -17.11 -19.17 5.06
CA GLU A 329 -16.12 -20.19 5.45
C GLU A 329 -15.75 -20.11 6.94
N ARG A 330 -15.58 -18.90 7.45
CA ARG A 330 -15.27 -18.67 8.89
C ARG A 330 -16.43 -18.92 9.84
N ARG A 331 -17.67 -18.88 9.38
CA ARG A 331 -18.85 -19.19 10.21
C ARG A 331 -19.16 -20.68 10.23
N GLY A 332 -18.66 -21.42 9.24
CA GLY A 332 -18.84 -22.85 9.12
C GLY A 332 -17.69 -23.68 9.69
N ALA A 333 -16.57 -23.02 10.04
CA ALA A 333 -15.43 -23.59 10.75
C ALA A 333 -15.49 -23.26 12.25
#